data_b939663c3007711f468b372a53e90079
#
_entry.id   b939663c3007711f468b372a53e90079
#
_cell.length_a   1.000
_cell.length_b   1.000
_cell.length_c   1.000
_cell.angle_alpha   90.00
_cell.angle_beta   90.00
_cell.angle_gamma   90.00
#
_symmetry.space_group_name_H-M   'P 1'
#
loop_
_entity.id
_entity.type
_entity.pdbx_description
1 polymer ?
#
loop_
_entity_poly.entity_id
_entity_poly.type
_entity_poly.pdbx_seq_one_letter_code
_entity_poly.pdbx_strand_id
1 'polypeptide(L)'
;MKTCNILGVNISVTNMNDTVKYIENNLESLKGNYICVSNVHTTVMSYEDKAYRNIQNSGVMALPDGGPLSVVSRKKGFKEAKRVTGPDLMEEIFKISEEKGYKHYFYGSTEETLDELKTKLIQKYPKLQIVGMFSPPFRKLTEWEDVEITNKINETNANFIWVGLGAPKQEIWMFNHKNKVNGLMLGVGAGFDYHAEKIKRAPKWMQNNNLEWVYRLLQDPRRLYKRYLTTNFKFLRLIYKYKVEL
;
A
#
# COMPACT_ATOMS: atom_id res chain seq x y z
N MET A 1 10.36 -13.18 6.39
CA MET A 1 8.92 -13.43 6.66
C MET A 1 8.41 -14.54 5.76
N LYS A 2 7.50 -15.41 6.22
CA LYS A 2 6.88 -16.44 5.37
C LYS A 2 5.99 -15.80 4.29
N THR A 3 5.89 -16.44 3.14
CA THR A 3 5.04 -15.98 2.04
C THR A 3 4.13 -17.10 1.53
N CYS A 4 2.98 -16.71 1.00
CA CYS A 4 2.04 -17.58 0.29
C CYS A 4 1.99 -17.13 -1.17
N ASN A 5 2.36 -17.99 -2.11
CA ASN A 5 2.25 -17.67 -3.53
C ASN A 5 0.78 -17.67 -3.96
N ILE A 6 0.32 -16.52 -4.47
CA ILE A 6 -1.03 -16.33 -5.01
C ILE A 6 -0.89 -15.76 -6.41
N LEU A 7 -1.19 -16.55 -7.43
CA LEU A 7 -1.10 -16.18 -8.84
C LEU A 7 0.28 -15.59 -9.25
N GLY A 8 1.34 -16.12 -8.64
CA GLY A 8 2.71 -15.70 -8.90
C GLY A 8 3.23 -14.58 -8.00
N VAL A 9 2.39 -13.95 -7.17
CA VAL A 9 2.80 -12.96 -6.18
C VAL A 9 3.06 -13.64 -4.83
N ASN A 10 4.20 -13.34 -4.22
CA ASN A 10 4.60 -13.85 -2.91
C ASN A 10 3.97 -12.99 -1.80
N ILE A 11 2.70 -13.23 -1.51
CA ILE A 11 1.96 -12.49 -0.46
C ILE A 11 2.51 -12.84 0.92
N SER A 12 2.82 -11.82 1.70
CA SER A 12 3.33 -11.98 3.07
C SER A 12 2.28 -12.63 3.97
N VAL A 13 2.69 -13.69 4.67
CA VAL A 13 1.87 -14.35 5.70
C VAL A 13 2.05 -13.59 6.99
N THR A 14 1.12 -12.70 7.29
CA THR A 14 1.22 -11.74 8.39
C THR A 14 -0.17 -11.26 8.86
N ASN A 15 -0.15 -10.44 9.90
CA ASN A 15 -1.27 -9.64 10.39
C ASN A 15 -0.76 -8.23 10.72
N MET A 16 -1.65 -7.31 11.12
CA MET A 16 -1.28 -5.91 11.37
C MET A 16 -0.18 -5.79 12.45
N ASN A 17 -0.37 -6.43 13.58
CA ASN A 17 0.57 -6.36 14.70
C ASN A 17 1.97 -6.90 14.32
N ASP A 18 2.03 -8.06 13.67
CA ASP A 18 3.30 -8.66 13.24
C ASP A 18 3.97 -7.83 12.14
N THR A 19 3.18 -7.20 11.26
CA THR A 19 3.68 -6.28 10.23
C THR A 19 4.34 -5.05 10.84
N VAL A 20 3.65 -4.39 11.77
CA VAL A 20 4.16 -3.19 12.45
C VAL A 20 5.43 -3.52 13.25
N LYS A 21 5.41 -4.59 14.03
CA LYS A 21 6.59 -5.05 14.79
C LYS A 21 7.77 -5.38 13.88
N TYR A 22 7.51 -6.04 12.74
CA TYR A 22 8.58 -6.35 11.78
C TYR A 22 9.19 -5.09 11.20
N ILE A 23 8.36 -4.12 10.78
CA ILE A 23 8.84 -2.83 10.27
C ILE A 23 9.65 -2.10 11.35
N GLU A 24 9.12 -1.98 12.56
CA GLU A 24 9.77 -1.28 13.68
C GLU A 24 11.14 -1.89 14.02
N ASN A 25 11.20 -3.22 14.18
CA ASN A 25 12.42 -3.92 14.56
C ASN A 25 13.50 -3.92 13.46
N ASN A 26 13.12 -3.69 12.21
CA ASN A 26 14.02 -3.78 11.06
C ASN A 26 14.14 -2.47 10.27
N LEU A 27 13.61 -1.35 10.78
CA LEU A 27 13.44 -0.12 10.01
C LEU A 27 14.73 0.34 9.34
N GLU A 28 15.86 0.32 10.04
CA GLU A 28 17.16 0.73 9.49
C GLU A 28 17.60 -0.17 8.32
N SER A 29 17.40 -1.46 8.39
CA SER A 29 17.75 -2.40 7.33
C SER A 29 16.75 -2.38 6.16
N LEU A 30 15.56 -1.83 6.38
CA LEU A 30 14.52 -1.69 5.37
C LEU A 30 14.64 -0.38 4.58
N LYS A 31 15.46 0.57 5.01
CA LYS A 31 15.71 1.81 4.26
C LYS A 31 16.15 1.51 2.82
N GLY A 32 15.72 2.32 1.89
CA GLY A 32 15.96 2.10 0.47
C GLY A 32 15.09 1.04 -0.19
N ASN A 33 14.30 0.30 0.58
CA ASN A 33 13.39 -0.73 0.05
C ASN A 33 11.93 -0.25 0.04
N TYR A 34 11.03 -1.12 -0.41
CA TYR A 34 9.61 -0.81 -0.46
C TYR A 34 8.71 -1.98 -0.08
N ILE A 35 7.50 -1.62 0.34
CA ILE A 35 6.41 -2.52 0.68
C ILE A 35 5.23 -2.26 -0.27
N CYS A 36 4.75 -3.33 -0.92
CA CYS A 36 3.54 -3.29 -1.72
C CYS A 36 2.32 -3.63 -0.85
N VAL A 37 1.26 -2.83 -0.92
CA VAL A 37 -0.04 -3.15 -0.33
C VAL A 37 -0.89 -3.78 -1.42
N SER A 38 -0.76 -5.12 -1.54
CA SER A 38 -1.29 -5.90 -2.66
C SER A 38 -2.74 -6.33 -2.45
N ASN A 39 -3.55 -6.18 -3.48
CA ASN A 39 -4.96 -6.58 -3.48
C ASN A 39 -5.31 -7.44 -4.69
N VAL A 40 -6.57 -7.83 -4.82
CA VAL A 40 -7.07 -8.66 -5.94
C VAL A 40 -6.69 -8.06 -7.29
N HIS A 41 -6.81 -6.73 -7.46
CA HIS A 41 -6.51 -6.07 -8.72
C HIS A 41 -5.02 -6.16 -9.08
N THR A 42 -4.12 -5.79 -8.15
CA THR A 42 -2.68 -5.86 -8.37
C THR A 42 -2.19 -7.29 -8.56
N THR A 43 -2.81 -8.26 -7.88
CA THR A 43 -2.48 -9.69 -8.03
C THR A 43 -2.89 -10.22 -9.41
N VAL A 44 -4.07 -9.83 -9.93
CA VAL A 44 -4.50 -10.19 -11.30
C VAL A 44 -3.61 -9.53 -12.34
N MET A 45 -3.25 -8.25 -12.17
CA MET A 45 -2.30 -7.57 -13.05
C MET A 45 -0.94 -8.29 -13.07
N SER A 46 -0.44 -8.71 -11.92
CA SER A 46 0.82 -9.46 -11.81
C SER A 46 0.75 -10.84 -12.47
N TYR A 47 -0.42 -11.47 -12.48
CA TYR A 47 -0.64 -12.71 -13.23
C TYR A 47 -0.53 -12.50 -14.74
N GLU A 48 -1.04 -11.37 -15.25
CA GLU A 48 -1.06 -11.03 -16.66
C GLU A 48 0.28 -10.45 -17.17
N ASP A 49 0.97 -9.71 -16.31
CA ASP A 49 2.22 -9.02 -16.62
C ASP A 49 3.36 -9.52 -15.74
N LYS A 50 4.32 -10.23 -16.36
CA LYS A 50 5.49 -10.76 -15.67
C LYS A 50 6.42 -9.66 -15.14
N ALA A 51 6.52 -8.53 -15.84
CA ALA A 51 7.35 -7.40 -15.40
C ALA A 51 6.75 -6.77 -14.15
N TYR A 52 5.43 -6.52 -14.13
CA TYR A 52 4.76 -6.01 -12.96
C TYR A 52 4.79 -7.00 -11.79
N ARG A 53 4.69 -8.31 -12.06
CA ARG A 53 4.88 -9.35 -11.03
C ARG A 53 6.27 -9.30 -10.41
N ASN A 54 7.31 -9.10 -11.22
CA ASN A 54 8.67 -8.94 -10.70
C ASN A 54 8.76 -7.72 -9.77
N ILE A 55 8.12 -6.60 -10.12
CA ILE A 55 8.04 -5.41 -9.27
C ILE A 55 7.38 -5.75 -7.92
N GLN A 56 6.23 -6.43 -7.92
CA GLN A 56 5.55 -6.84 -6.69
C GLN A 56 6.44 -7.75 -5.81
N ASN A 57 7.18 -8.68 -6.42
CA ASN A 57 8.01 -9.64 -5.71
C ASN A 57 9.41 -9.11 -5.31
N SER A 58 9.83 -7.97 -5.85
CA SER A 58 11.10 -7.32 -5.51
C SER A 58 11.02 -6.41 -4.29
N GLY A 59 9.81 -6.10 -3.81
CA GLY A 59 9.60 -5.46 -2.52
C GLY A 59 9.92 -6.39 -1.35
N VAL A 60 10.20 -5.81 -0.19
CA VAL A 60 10.50 -6.60 1.02
C VAL A 60 9.27 -7.32 1.57
N MET A 61 8.08 -6.78 1.28
CA MET A 61 6.79 -7.39 1.60
C MET A 61 5.76 -7.06 0.53
N ALA A 62 4.85 -8.01 0.27
CA ALA A 62 3.59 -7.78 -0.43
C ALA A 62 2.45 -8.06 0.57
N LEU A 63 1.92 -7.02 1.19
CA LEU A 63 0.92 -7.12 2.26
C LEU A 63 -0.46 -7.47 1.69
N PRO A 64 -1.22 -8.36 2.33
CA PRO A 64 -2.55 -8.77 1.87
C PRO A 64 -3.60 -7.67 2.16
N ASP A 65 -3.79 -6.74 1.23
CA ASP A 65 -4.87 -5.75 1.30
C ASP A 65 -6.17 -6.35 0.78
N GLY A 66 -7.16 -6.31 1.63
CA GLY A 66 -8.45 -6.91 1.36
C GLY A 66 -8.54 -8.39 1.73
N GLY A 67 -9.80 -8.82 1.99
CA GLY A 67 -10.08 -10.17 2.50
C GLY A 67 -9.67 -11.33 1.60
N PRO A 68 -9.84 -11.27 0.27
CA PRO A 68 -9.62 -12.42 -0.60
C PRO A 68 -8.21 -13.01 -0.50
N LEU A 69 -7.16 -12.19 -0.44
CA LEU A 69 -5.77 -12.69 -0.36
C LEU A 69 -5.51 -13.42 0.97
N SER A 70 -5.95 -12.85 2.08
CA SER A 70 -5.81 -13.51 3.39
C SER A 70 -6.66 -14.78 3.52
N VAL A 71 -7.85 -14.81 2.88
CA VAL A 71 -8.69 -16.03 2.82
C VAL A 71 -7.99 -17.13 2.03
N VAL A 72 -7.42 -16.82 0.87
CA VAL A 72 -6.66 -17.78 0.06
C VAL A 72 -5.45 -18.30 0.84
N SER A 73 -4.69 -17.40 1.50
CA SER A 73 -3.56 -17.82 2.34
C SER A 73 -3.98 -18.79 3.45
N ARG A 74 -5.09 -18.50 4.15
CA ARG A 74 -5.61 -19.42 5.19
C ARG A 74 -6.06 -20.77 4.62
N LYS A 75 -6.69 -20.81 3.44
CA LYS A 75 -7.06 -22.06 2.76
C LYS A 75 -5.86 -22.89 2.34
N LYS A 76 -4.70 -22.24 2.11
CA LYS A 76 -3.41 -22.88 1.86
C LYS A 76 -2.65 -23.27 3.15
N GLY A 77 -3.30 -23.24 4.31
CA GLY A 77 -2.74 -23.69 5.59
C GLY A 77 -2.10 -22.59 6.45
N PHE A 78 -2.00 -21.36 5.99
CA PHE A 78 -1.43 -20.23 6.76
C PHE A 78 -2.50 -19.57 7.64
N LYS A 79 -2.84 -20.23 8.76
CA LYS A 79 -3.95 -19.82 9.66
C LYS A 79 -3.78 -18.40 10.23
N GLU A 80 -2.55 -17.95 10.43
CA GLU A 80 -2.15 -16.64 10.95
C GLU A 80 -2.36 -15.47 9.96
N ALA A 81 -2.55 -15.77 8.67
CA ALA A 81 -2.71 -14.72 7.65
C ALA A 81 -4.00 -13.92 7.85
N LYS A 82 -3.87 -12.62 8.08
CA LYS A 82 -4.95 -11.65 8.20
C LYS A 82 -4.75 -10.50 7.24
N ARG A 83 -5.81 -9.73 7.04
CA ARG A 83 -5.79 -8.53 6.22
C ARG A 83 -4.91 -7.43 6.83
N VAL A 84 -4.07 -6.80 6.01
CA VAL A 84 -3.31 -5.59 6.34
C VAL A 84 -3.57 -4.57 5.25
N THR A 85 -4.35 -3.53 5.56
CA THR A 85 -4.71 -2.49 4.60
C THR A 85 -3.79 -1.28 4.69
N GLY A 86 -3.64 -0.54 3.59
CA GLY A 86 -2.82 0.67 3.56
C GLY A 86 -3.24 1.70 4.62
N PRO A 87 -4.52 2.11 4.67
CA PRO A 87 -4.96 3.10 5.65
C PRO A 87 -4.79 2.66 7.11
N ASP A 88 -5.05 1.38 7.42
CA ASP A 88 -4.89 0.87 8.79
C ASP A 88 -3.41 0.79 9.17
N LEU A 89 -2.52 0.41 8.22
CA LEU A 89 -1.07 0.40 8.44
C LEU A 89 -0.52 1.81 8.68
N MET A 90 -0.98 2.80 7.88
CA MET A 90 -0.64 4.20 8.12
C MET A 90 -1.02 4.63 9.54
N GLU A 91 -2.26 4.33 9.96
CA GLU A 91 -2.74 4.68 11.30
C GLU A 91 -1.88 4.09 12.42
N GLU A 92 -1.54 2.80 12.34
CA GLU A 92 -0.71 2.14 13.36
C GLU A 92 0.72 2.71 13.38
N ILE A 93 1.32 2.96 12.20
CA ILE A 93 2.64 3.60 12.12
C ILE A 93 2.61 5.04 12.66
N PHE A 94 1.55 5.82 12.39
CA PHE A 94 1.44 7.18 12.94
C PHE A 94 1.35 7.18 14.47
N LYS A 95 0.59 6.26 15.08
CA LYS A 95 0.50 6.11 16.53
C LYS A 95 1.86 5.89 17.18
N ILE A 96 2.64 4.93 16.67
CA ILE A 96 3.96 4.64 17.23
C ILE A 96 4.96 5.77 16.96
N SER A 97 4.77 6.51 15.87
CA SER A 97 5.67 7.61 15.47
C SER A 97 5.59 8.80 16.41
N GLU A 98 4.45 9.04 17.07
CA GLU A 98 4.33 10.10 18.09
C GLU A 98 5.28 9.89 19.28
N GLU A 99 5.59 8.63 19.61
CA GLU A 99 6.51 8.28 20.70
C GLU A 99 7.96 8.13 20.21
N LYS A 100 8.13 7.53 19.00
CA LYS A 100 9.44 7.20 18.44
C LYS A 100 10.09 8.34 17.67
N GLY A 101 9.32 9.39 17.34
CA GLY A 101 9.82 10.53 16.56
C GLY A 101 10.14 10.19 15.10
N TYR A 102 9.49 9.18 14.52
CA TYR A 102 9.70 8.85 13.12
C TYR A 102 9.19 9.97 12.20
N LYS A 103 9.96 10.22 11.15
CA LYS A 103 9.72 11.26 10.14
C LYS A 103 8.99 10.70 8.94
N HIS A 104 7.97 11.42 8.47
CA HIS A 104 7.08 11.00 7.37
C HIS A 104 7.17 11.96 6.19
N TYR A 105 7.33 11.40 5.00
CA TYR A 105 7.20 12.10 3.74
C TYR A 105 6.02 11.52 2.94
N PHE A 106 5.24 12.38 2.28
CA PHE A 106 4.09 11.96 1.48
C PHE A 106 4.31 12.33 0.01
N TYR A 107 4.26 11.35 -0.86
CA TYR A 107 4.49 11.50 -2.30
C TYR A 107 3.29 11.01 -3.10
N GLY A 108 2.64 11.89 -3.84
CA GLY A 108 1.47 11.54 -4.66
C GLY A 108 0.23 12.34 -4.31
N SER A 109 -0.91 11.94 -4.90
CA SER A 109 -2.20 12.62 -4.80
C SER A 109 -2.18 14.04 -5.39
N THR A 110 -3.20 14.87 -5.07
CA THR A 110 -3.27 16.28 -5.44
C THR A 110 -2.82 17.16 -4.28
N GLU A 111 -2.38 18.40 -4.57
CA GLU A 111 -1.99 19.36 -3.53
C GLU A 111 -3.13 19.56 -2.52
N GLU A 112 -4.37 19.76 -3.00
CA GLU A 112 -5.56 19.87 -2.15
C GLU A 112 -5.70 18.69 -1.17
N THR A 113 -5.51 17.46 -1.67
CA THR A 113 -5.60 16.26 -0.82
C THR A 113 -4.46 16.20 0.20
N LEU A 114 -3.26 16.64 -0.18
CA LEU A 114 -2.11 16.70 0.74
C LEU A 114 -2.33 17.74 1.85
N ASP A 115 -2.89 18.89 1.55
CA ASP A 115 -3.19 19.93 2.54
C ASP A 115 -4.25 19.49 3.55
N GLU A 116 -5.32 18.86 3.06
CA GLU A 116 -6.34 18.26 3.93
C GLU A 116 -5.76 17.12 4.79
N LEU A 117 -4.97 16.24 4.17
CA LEU A 117 -4.27 15.15 4.85
C LEU A 117 -3.40 15.69 5.98
N LYS A 118 -2.58 16.71 5.70
CA LYS A 118 -1.71 17.36 6.69
C LYS A 118 -2.52 17.91 7.86
N THR A 119 -3.58 18.64 7.56
CA THR A 119 -4.46 19.23 8.58
C THR A 119 -5.06 18.15 9.49
N LYS A 120 -5.61 17.10 8.91
CA LYS A 120 -6.22 15.99 9.67
C LYS A 120 -5.20 15.20 10.48
N LEU A 121 -4.02 14.94 9.90
CA LEU A 121 -2.96 14.22 10.61
C LEU A 121 -2.43 15.01 11.81
N ILE A 122 -2.15 16.30 11.67
CA ILE A 122 -1.69 17.14 12.78
C ILE A 122 -2.75 17.24 13.87
N GLN A 123 -4.03 17.36 13.49
CA GLN A 123 -5.13 17.37 14.46
C GLN A 123 -5.22 16.07 15.25
N LYS A 124 -5.05 14.91 14.60
CA LYS A 124 -5.20 13.59 15.20
C LYS A 124 -3.93 13.11 15.91
N TYR A 125 -2.76 13.49 15.39
CA TYR A 125 -1.43 13.10 15.84
C TYR A 125 -0.53 14.35 15.99
N PRO A 126 -0.66 15.13 17.09
CA PRO A 126 0.00 16.42 17.24
C PRO A 126 1.54 16.37 17.24
N LYS A 127 2.11 15.20 17.61
CA LYS A 127 3.57 15.01 17.65
C LYS A 127 4.15 14.36 16.39
N LEU A 128 3.30 14.08 15.37
CA LEU A 128 3.73 13.44 14.12
C LEU A 128 4.66 14.37 13.34
N GLN A 129 5.84 13.89 13.00
CA GLN A 129 6.82 14.64 12.22
C GLN A 129 6.57 14.48 10.71
N ILE A 130 5.84 15.40 10.11
CA ILE A 130 5.65 15.49 8.66
C ILE A 130 6.75 16.38 8.11
N VAL A 131 7.78 15.78 7.48
CA VAL A 131 8.98 16.48 7.02
C VAL A 131 8.92 16.89 5.56
N GLY A 132 7.91 16.44 4.82
CA GLY A 132 7.67 16.88 3.44
C GLY A 132 6.45 16.23 2.83
N MET A 133 5.89 16.92 1.84
CA MET A 133 4.76 16.44 1.03
C MET A 133 4.97 16.96 -0.39
N PHE A 134 4.70 16.13 -1.39
CA PHE A 134 4.86 16.51 -2.79
C PHE A 134 3.80 15.85 -3.68
N SER A 135 3.11 16.67 -4.46
CA SER A 135 2.17 16.27 -5.50
C SER A 135 2.89 16.31 -6.86
N PRO A 136 3.26 15.17 -7.45
CA PRO A 136 3.90 15.17 -8.76
C PRO A 136 2.89 15.57 -9.85
N PRO A 137 3.33 16.24 -10.92
CA PRO A 137 2.46 16.61 -12.03
C PRO A 137 1.88 15.36 -12.71
N PHE A 138 0.67 15.50 -13.33
CA PHE A 138 0.00 14.40 -14.04
C PHE A 138 0.63 14.06 -15.41
N ARG A 139 1.94 14.24 -15.53
CA ARG A 139 2.75 13.86 -16.70
C ARG A 139 3.96 13.04 -16.25
N LYS A 140 4.63 12.42 -17.20
CA LYS A 140 5.92 11.80 -16.90
C LYS A 140 6.93 12.90 -16.50
N LEU A 141 7.65 12.67 -15.43
CA LEU A 141 8.77 13.51 -15.03
C LEU A 141 9.93 13.34 -16.01
N THR A 142 10.71 14.38 -16.20
CA THR A 142 12.02 14.27 -16.84
C THR A 142 12.99 13.60 -15.88
N GLU A 143 14.09 13.08 -16.38
CA GLU A 143 15.12 12.45 -15.53
C GLU A 143 15.70 13.44 -14.51
N TRP A 144 15.88 14.69 -14.92
CA TRP A 144 16.36 15.74 -14.02
C TRP A 144 15.35 16.02 -12.88
N GLU A 145 14.07 16.20 -13.21
CA GLU A 145 13.01 16.41 -12.20
C GLU A 145 12.93 15.23 -11.21
N ASP A 146 13.05 14.00 -11.70
CA ASP A 146 12.99 12.79 -10.89
C ASP A 146 14.18 12.71 -9.91
N VAL A 147 15.38 13.06 -10.38
CA VAL A 147 16.58 13.13 -9.53
C VAL A 147 16.45 14.26 -8.49
N GLU A 148 16.00 15.45 -8.90
CA GLU A 148 15.81 16.58 -7.98
C GLU A 148 14.80 16.24 -6.86
N ILE A 149 13.67 15.64 -7.22
CA ILE A 149 12.66 15.22 -6.25
C ILE A 149 13.24 14.15 -5.30
N THR A 150 13.96 13.18 -5.83
CA THR A 150 14.61 12.13 -5.03
C THR A 150 15.60 12.75 -4.02
N ASN A 151 16.40 13.71 -4.43
CA ASN A 151 17.33 14.41 -3.56
C ASN A 151 16.58 15.19 -2.46
N LYS A 152 15.53 15.93 -2.80
CA LYS A 152 14.67 16.62 -1.84
C LYS A 152 14.07 15.68 -0.79
N ILE A 153 13.60 14.49 -1.22
CA ILE A 153 13.12 13.46 -0.28
C ILE A 153 14.25 13.04 0.66
N ASN A 154 15.44 12.76 0.14
CA ASN A 154 16.57 12.27 0.93
C ASN A 154 17.10 13.31 1.93
N GLU A 155 17.11 14.60 1.57
CA GLU A 155 17.49 15.71 2.45
C GLU A 155 16.61 15.79 3.71
N THR A 156 15.35 15.34 3.65
CA THR A 156 14.45 15.35 4.82
C THR A 156 14.80 14.27 5.85
N ASN A 157 15.60 13.28 5.50
CA ASN A 157 15.88 12.11 6.34
C ASN A 157 14.60 11.42 6.83
N ALA A 158 13.58 11.33 5.98
CA ALA A 158 12.33 10.66 6.30
C ALA A 158 12.55 9.16 6.53
N ASN A 159 11.93 8.63 7.60
CA ASN A 159 11.94 7.18 7.88
C ASN A 159 10.96 6.45 6.96
N PHE A 160 9.79 7.05 6.74
CA PHE A 160 8.70 6.51 5.93
C PHE A 160 8.36 7.44 4.77
N ILE A 161 8.35 6.89 3.55
CA ILE A 161 7.86 7.57 2.36
C ILE A 161 6.56 6.90 1.93
N TRP A 162 5.45 7.56 2.20
CA TRP A 162 4.13 7.12 1.79
C TRP A 162 3.89 7.47 0.33
N VAL A 163 3.52 6.47 -0.49
CA VAL A 163 3.32 6.66 -1.93
C VAL A 163 1.86 6.49 -2.29
N GLY A 164 1.22 7.59 -2.68
CA GLY A 164 -0.21 7.68 -3.01
C GLY A 164 -0.48 7.95 -4.48
N LEU A 165 0.23 7.28 -5.41
CA LEU A 165 0.03 7.43 -6.87
C LEU A 165 -1.05 6.50 -7.42
N GLY A 166 -1.43 5.47 -6.66
CA GLY A 166 -2.28 4.38 -7.11
C GLY A 166 -1.56 3.36 -7.99
N ALA A 167 -2.07 2.12 -7.97
CA ALA A 167 -1.52 1.02 -8.77
C ALA A 167 -1.84 1.22 -10.27
N PRO A 168 -0.93 0.87 -11.19
CA PRO A 168 0.42 0.31 -10.99
C PRO A 168 1.52 1.37 -10.79
N LYS A 169 1.20 2.66 -10.88
CA LYS A 169 2.20 3.73 -10.91
C LYS A 169 3.05 3.78 -9.64
N GLN A 170 2.44 3.57 -8.47
CA GLN A 170 3.16 3.60 -7.20
C GLN A 170 4.17 2.47 -7.07
N GLU A 171 3.84 1.24 -7.47
CA GLU A 171 4.75 0.11 -7.39
C GLU A 171 5.92 0.27 -8.38
N ILE A 172 5.64 0.75 -9.59
CA ILE A 172 6.66 1.05 -10.60
C ILE A 172 7.60 2.15 -10.09
N TRP A 173 7.06 3.22 -9.51
CA TRP A 173 7.87 4.30 -8.95
C TRP A 173 8.76 3.79 -7.82
N MET A 174 8.21 3.07 -6.85
CA MET A 174 8.98 2.51 -5.73
C MET A 174 10.08 1.55 -6.19
N PHE A 175 9.81 0.72 -7.20
CA PHE A 175 10.80 -0.18 -7.78
C PHE A 175 11.96 0.59 -8.41
N ASN A 176 11.66 1.63 -9.19
CA ASN A 176 12.67 2.46 -9.86
C ASN A 176 13.51 3.31 -8.88
N HIS A 177 12.97 3.55 -7.68
CA HIS A 177 13.61 4.33 -6.61
C HIS A 177 14.21 3.46 -5.50
N LYS A 178 14.14 2.14 -5.64
CA LYS A 178 14.80 1.21 -4.72
C LYS A 178 16.31 1.50 -4.68
N ASN A 179 16.85 1.62 -3.45
CA ASN A 179 18.24 2.02 -3.15
C ASN A 179 18.63 3.45 -3.61
N LYS A 180 17.67 4.26 -4.07
CA LYS A 180 17.88 5.68 -4.38
C LYS A 180 17.26 6.58 -3.32
N VAL A 181 16.10 6.20 -2.79
CA VAL A 181 15.42 6.88 -1.68
C VAL A 181 15.88 6.26 -0.37
N ASN A 182 16.29 7.09 0.59
CA ASN A 182 16.93 6.66 1.84
C ASN A 182 15.94 6.14 2.91
N GLY A 183 14.62 6.29 2.74
CA GLY A 183 13.62 5.80 3.68
C GLY A 183 12.91 4.52 3.18
N LEU A 184 12.03 3.96 4.02
CA LEU A 184 11.16 2.85 3.62
C LEU A 184 9.96 3.40 2.85
N MET A 185 9.79 2.96 1.60
CA MET A 185 8.66 3.36 0.75
C MET A 185 7.47 2.42 0.93
N LEU A 186 6.24 2.96 1.06
CA LEU A 186 5.01 2.18 1.21
C LEU A 186 3.96 2.66 0.21
N GLY A 187 3.53 1.77 -0.69
CA GLY A 187 2.49 2.06 -1.68
C GLY A 187 1.10 1.88 -1.09
N VAL A 188 0.49 2.96 -0.64
CA VAL A 188 -0.79 2.95 0.10
C VAL A 188 -2.00 3.41 -0.72
N GLY A 189 -1.77 3.90 -1.94
CA GLY A 189 -2.82 4.33 -2.87
C GLY A 189 -3.80 5.31 -2.23
N ALA A 190 -5.07 4.93 -2.14
CA ALA A 190 -6.11 5.76 -1.55
C ALA A 190 -6.01 5.94 -0.02
N GLY A 191 -4.93 5.51 0.62
CA GLY A 191 -4.69 5.76 2.04
C GLY A 191 -4.72 7.25 2.37
N PHE A 192 -4.24 8.09 1.46
CA PHE A 192 -4.28 9.56 1.61
C PHE A 192 -5.71 10.08 1.65
N ASP A 193 -6.56 9.63 0.71
CA ASP A 193 -7.97 10.05 0.65
C ASP A 193 -8.75 9.64 1.90
N TYR A 194 -8.41 8.49 2.50
CA TYR A 194 -9.03 8.04 3.75
C TYR A 194 -8.62 8.90 4.95
N HIS A 195 -7.34 9.22 5.08
CA HIS A 195 -6.85 10.05 6.19
C HIS A 195 -7.16 11.54 6.00
N ALA A 196 -7.33 12.00 4.75
CA ALA A 196 -7.88 13.32 4.43
C ALA A 196 -9.41 13.39 4.59
N GLU A 197 -10.08 12.28 4.96
CA GLU A 197 -11.54 12.15 5.10
C GLU A 197 -12.34 12.41 3.81
N LYS A 198 -11.68 12.45 2.64
CA LYS A 198 -12.35 12.54 1.33
C LYS A 198 -13.15 11.28 1.00
N ILE A 199 -12.73 10.14 1.51
CA ILE A 199 -13.41 8.85 1.35
C ILE A 199 -13.75 8.30 2.73
N LYS A 200 -15.02 7.97 2.94
CA LYS A 200 -15.47 7.38 4.20
C LYS A 200 -15.09 5.90 4.29
N ARG A 201 -14.62 5.47 5.45
CA ARG A 201 -14.38 4.05 5.74
C ARG A 201 -15.71 3.30 5.83
N ALA A 202 -15.72 2.08 5.34
CA ALA A 202 -16.86 1.19 5.54
C ALA A 202 -17.11 0.95 7.04
N PRO A 203 -18.35 0.75 7.48
CA PRO A 203 -18.64 0.32 8.84
C PRO A 203 -17.84 -0.92 9.24
N LYS A 204 -17.46 -1.05 10.51
CA LYS A 204 -16.61 -2.16 11.01
C LYS A 204 -17.15 -3.54 10.66
N TRP A 205 -18.47 -3.74 10.70
CA TRP A 205 -19.07 -5.01 10.31
C TRP A 205 -18.83 -5.37 8.84
N MET A 206 -18.83 -4.38 7.93
CA MET A 206 -18.50 -4.60 6.52
C MET A 206 -17.00 -4.91 6.34
N GLN A 207 -16.13 -4.19 7.05
CA GLN A 207 -14.69 -4.45 7.04
C GLN A 207 -14.39 -5.88 7.50
N ASN A 208 -15.00 -6.33 8.61
CA ASN A 208 -14.81 -7.66 9.19
C ASN A 208 -15.34 -8.79 8.28
N ASN A 209 -16.36 -8.52 7.47
CA ASN A 209 -16.93 -9.46 6.51
C ASN A 209 -16.35 -9.34 5.09
N ASN A 210 -15.24 -8.60 4.92
CA ASN A 210 -14.60 -8.37 3.62
C ASN A 210 -15.51 -7.69 2.56
N LEU A 211 -16.46 -6.88 3.00
CA LEU A 211 -17.43 -6.14 2.17
C LEU A 211 -17.03 -4.66 1.95
N GLU A 212 -15.85 -4.23 2.40
CA GLU A 212 -15.36 -2.85 2.22
C GLU A 212 -15.33 -2.44 0.75
N TRP A 213 -15.01 -3.37 -0.17
CA TRP A 213 -15.02 -3.11 -1.60
C TRP A 213 -16.42 -2.77 -2.15
N VAL A 214 -17.49 -3.35 -1.58
CA VAL A 214 -18.88 -3.03 -1.95
C VAL A 214 -19.20 -1.60 -1.52
N TYR A 215 -18.86 -1.24 -0.28
CA TYR A 215 -19.07 0.11 0.23
C TYR A 215 -18.34 1.15 -0.61
N ARG A 216 -17.12 0.85 -1.00
CA ARG A 216 -16.32 1.69 -1.89
C ARG A 216 -16.90 1.82 -3.29
N LEU A 217 -17.45 0.71 -3.82
CA LEU A 217 -18.14 0.72 -5.11
C LEU A 217 -19.35 1.65 -5.10
N LEU A 218 -20.09 1.68 -3.98
CA LEU A 218 -21.24 2.57 -3.82
C LEU A 218 -20.84 4.06 -3.74
N GLN A 219 -19.65 4.38 -3.21
CA GLN A 219 -19.15 5.75 -3.16
C GLN A 219 -18.63 6.26 -4.51
N ASP A 220 -18.02 5.38 -5.32
CA ASP A 220 -17.44 5.75 -6.62
C ASP A 220 -17.72 4.66 -7.68
N PRO A 221 -19.01 4.50 -8.07
CA PRO A 221 -19.41 3.41 -8.95
C PRO A 221 -18.81 3.55 -10.35
N ARG A 222 -18.74 4.77 -10.92
CA ARG A 222 -18.26 5.01 -12.28
C ARG A 222 -16.82 4.54 -12.48
N ARG A 223 -15.94 4.81 -11.54
CA ARG A 223 -14.53 4.45 -11.60
C ARG A 223 -14.27 2.98 -11.23
N LEU A 224 -15.02 2.45 -10.24
CA LEU A 224 -14.69 1.17 -9.62
C LEU A 224 -15.47 -0.01 -10.23
N TYR A 225 -16.64 0.21 -10.83
CA TYR A 225 -17.49 -0.86 -11.36
C TYR A 225 -16.75 -1.77 -12.36
N LYS A 226 -16.20 -1.19 -13.44
CA LYS A 226 -15.48 -1.97 -14.45
C LYS A 226 -14.30 -2.74 -13.86
N ARG A 227 -13.52 -2.07 -13.01
CA ARG A 227 -12.36 -2.68 -12.33
C ARG A 227 -12.77 -3.86 -11.45
N TYR A 228 -13.74 -3.69 -10.56
CA TYR A 228 -14.15 -4.75 -9.66
C TYR A 228 -14.81 -5.92 -10.38
N LEU A 229 -15.66 -5.67 -11.36
CA LEU A 229 -16.32 -6.72 -12.11
C LEU A 229 -15.30 -7.57 -12.88
N THR A 230 -14.38 -6.95 -13.59
CA THR A 230 -13.38 -7.66 -14.38
C THR A 230 -12.35 -8.39 -13.50
N THR A 231 -11.79 -7.71 -12.50
CA THR A 231 -10.70 -8.30 -11.73
C THR A 231 -11.16 -9.29 -10.67
N ASN A 232 -12.29 -9.04 -9.97
CA ASN A 232 -12.78 -9.97 -8.95
C ASN A 232 -13.26 -11.28 -9.59
N PHE A 233 -14.01 -11.19 -10.70
CA PHE A 233 -14.45 -12.39 -11.41
C PHE A 233 -13.27 -13.20 -11.96
N LYS A 234 -12.30 -12.51 -12.56
CA LYS A 234 -11.09 -13.14 -13.07
C LYS A 234 -10.27 -13.80 -11.97
N PHE A 235 -10.10 -13.09 -10.83
CA PHE A 235 -9.41 -13.66 -9.66
C PHE A 235 -10.06 -14.95 -9.17
N LEU A 236 -11.39 -14.95 -8.98
CA LEU A 236 -12.12 -16.14 -8.54
C LEU A 236 -11.95 -17.31 -9.51
N ARG A 237 -12.07 -17.06 -10.82
CA ARG A 237 -11.86 -18.08 -11.86
C ARG A 237 -10.44 -18.64 -11.83
N LEU A 238 -9.43 -17.79 -11.67
CA LEU A 238 -8.03 -18.21 -11.60
C LEU A 238 -7.76 -19.02 -10.34
N ILE A 239 -8.22 -18.57 -9.17
CA ILE A 239 -8.04 -19.31 -7.92
C ILE A 239 -8.73 -20.66 -7.98
N TYR A 240 -9.92 -20.75 -8.59
CA TYR A 240 -10.60 -22.03 -8.79
C TYR A 240 -9.81 -22.96 -9.70
N LYS A 241 -9.30 -22.46 -10.84
CA LYS A 241 -8.45 -23.24 -11.77
C LYS A 241 -7.20 -23.78 -11.08
N TYR A 242 -6.49 -22.94 -10.30
CA TYR A 242 -5.29 -23.36 -9.57
C TYR A 242 -5.57 -24.17 -8.29
N LYS A 243 -6.83 -24.25 -7.83
CA LYS A 243 -7.21 -25.16 -6.74
C LYS A 243 -7.24 -26.63 -7.19
N VAL A 244 -7.33 -26.88 -8.49
CA VAL A 244 -7.29 -28.24 -9.08
C VAL A 244 -5.85 -28.76 -9.17
N GLU A 245 -4.83 -27.85 -9.03
CA GLU A 245 -3.40 -28.21 -9.06
C GLU A 245 -2.77 -28.28 -7.63
N LEU A 246 -3.60 -28.20 -6.57
CA LEU A 246 -3.26 -28.32 -5.16
C LEU A 246 -3.84 -29.58 -4.55
#